data_2f76bff0977ca6d09030adaf8cfe6979
#
_entry.id   2f76bff0977ca6d09030adaf8cfe6979
#
_cell.length_a   1.000
_cell.length_b   1.000
_cell.length_c   1.000
_cell.angle_alpha   90.00
_cell.angle_beta   90.00
_cell.angle_gamma   90.00
#
_symmetry.space_group_name_H-M   'P 1'
#
loop_
_entity.id
_entity.type
_entity.pdbx_description
1 polymer ?
#
loop_
_entity_poly.entity_id
_entity_poly.type
_entity_poly.pdbx_seq_one_letter_code
_entity_poly.pdbx_strand_id
1 'polypeptide(L)'
;MEINQIAQEAINMIGEKIKNLNTLNIIVSGKTGVGKSTLINAVFREKLADTGMGKPVTTHMRKITKKDVPIAIYDTRGLELGKEVQQEVKKEVMETIKKGLSSKNINDYIHCIWYCINTASNRIEPEEIEFLRELSQENEITQVPIIVVLTQSFSKKNAEKMKKILLDENLDIVQVLPVLSEDYEIEDLGVAKSFGLDVLIEVMGQALPSELLETLNNVQIAAIKEKKKAAHATVATAALAAAAEAASPIPLSDWIMLVPTQIGMIASITVIFGFEVSKSTIAALLSSTLGSGGMTLVGKTVVSNLLKLIPGAGTTVGVAISGATASVLTVALGEAYISIMELVFN
;
A
#
# COMPACT_ATOMS: atom_id res chain seq x y z
N MET A 1 9.16 30.28 12.76
CA MET A 1 9.97 29.08 12.46
C MET A 1 10.49 29.24 11.04
N GLU A 2 11.76 28.97 10.78
CA GLU A 2 12.28 29.05 9.42
C GLU A 2 11.78 27.83 8.60
N ILE A 3 11.55 28.00 7.28
CA ILE A 3 11.07 26.95 6.36
C ILE A 3 11.94 25.69 6.44
N ASN A 4 13.26 25.87 6.60
CA ASN A 4 14.20 24.75 6.75
C ASN A 4 13.99 23.94 8.04
N GLN A 5 13.51 24.57 9.12
CA GLN A 5 13.19 23.88 10.37
C GLN A 5 11.90 23.08 10.21
N ILE A 6 10.87 23.63 9.59
CA ILE A 6 9.61 22.93 9.27
C ILE A 6 9.88 21.70 8.37
N ALA A 7 10.70 21.87 7.33
CA ALA A 7 11.08 20.77 6.44
C ALA A 7 11.84 19.66 7.19
N GLN A 8 12.77 20.03 8.08
CA GLN A 8 13.52 19.05 8.86
C GLN A 8 12.62 18.31 9.83
N GLU A 9 11.67 18.98 10.47
CA GLU A 9 10.70 18.34 11.37
C GLU A 9 9.79 17.38 10.62
N ALA A 10 9.28 17.76 9.45
CA ALA A 10 8.49 16.89 8.59
C ALA A 10 9.26 15.62 8.21
N ILE A 11 10.53 15.73 7.83
CA ILE A 11 11.40 14.59 7.49
C ILE A 11 11.58 13.66 8.70
N ASN A 12 11.84 14.23 9.86
CA ASN A 12 12.01 13.43 11.08
C ASN A 12 10.72 12.66 11.39
N MET A 13 9.56 13.32 11.31
CA MET A 13 8.26 12.69 11.54
C MET A 13 7.94 11.60 10.51
N ILE A 14 8.26 11.80 9.23
CA ILE A 14 8.13 10.78 8.18
C ILE A 14 9.00 9.57 8.53
N GLY A 15 10.27 9.80 8.86
CA GLY A 15 11.19 8.72 9.23
C GLY A 15 10.74 7.91 10.44
N GLU A 16 10.21 8.57 11.47
CA GLU A 16 9.64 7.91 12.65
C GLU A 16 8.38 7.12 12.30
N LYS A 17 7.46 7.68 11.50
CA LYS A 17 6.26 6.98 11.07
C LYS A 17 6.59 5.72 10.26
N ILE A 18 7.51 5.80 9.30
CA ILE A 18 7.93 4.63 8.51
C ILE A 18 8.53 3.54 9.41
N LYS A 19 9.36 3.90 10.38
CA LYS A 19 9.93 2.93 11.33
C LYS A 19 8.89 2.26 12.21
N ASN A 20 7.77 2.93 12.47
CA ASN A 20 6.67 2.43 13.30
C ASN A 20 5.62 1.65 12.50
N LEU A 21 5.73 1.58 11.16
CA LEU A 21 4.84 0.75 10.37
C LEU A 21 5.02 -0.74 10.70
N ASN A 22 3.92 -1.44 10.89
CA ASN A 22 3.93 -2.89 11.03
C ASN A 22 4.33 -3.54 9.71
N THR A 23 5.04 -4.67 9.78
CA THR A 23 5.43 -5.43 8.59
C THR A 23 4.24 -6.18 8.02
N LEU A 24 3.92 -5.95 6.76
CA LEU A 24 2.90 -6.70 6.03
C LEU A 24 3.53 -7.99 5.47
N ASN A 25 3.11 -9.15 5.98
CA ASN A 25 3.60 -10.45 5.50
C ASN A 25 2.54 -11.13 4.64
N ILE A 26 2.89 -11.50 3.41
CA ILE A 26 1.99 -12.13 2.44
C ILE A 26 2.64 -13.43 1.94
N ILE A 27 1.89 -14.52 1.95
CA ILE A 27 2.28 -15.73 1.23
C ILE A 27 1.76 -15.62 -0.21
N VAL A 28 2.63 -15.83 -1.19
CA VAL A 28 2.24 -15.92 -2.60
C VAL A 28 2.50 -17.34 -3.08
N SER A 29 1.44 -18.06 -3.40
CA SER A 29 1.45 -19.47 -3.76
C SER A 29 0.91 -19.68 -5.16
N GLY A 30 1.27 -20.78 -5.80
CA GLY A 30 0.86 -21.15 -7.16
C GLY A 30 2.01 -21.79 -7.93
N LYS A 31 1.70 -22.51 -9.00
CA LYS A 31 2.67 -23.22 -9.85
C LYS A 31 3.75 -22.28 -10.40
N THR A 32 4.87 -22.83 -10.82
CA THR A 32 5.92 -22.07 -11.50
C THR A 32 5.38 -21.50 -12.82
N GLY A 33 5.77 -20.26 -13.15
CA GLY A 33 5.34 -19.60 -14.39
C GLY A 33 3.93 -19.02 -14.42
N VAL A 34 3.15 -19.13 -13.33
CA VAL A 34 1.79 -18.55 -13.29
C VAL A 34 1.75 -17.02 -13.17
N GLY A 35 2.90 -16.33 -13.08
CA GLY A 35 2.95 -14.86 -13.04
C GLY A 35 3.03 -14.27 -11.62
N LYS A 36 3.43 -15.04 -10.60
CA LYS A 36 3.60 -14.54 -9.22
C LYS A 36 4.54 -13.33 -9.14
N SER A 37 5.74 -13.44 -9.73
CA SER A 37 6.73 -12.35 -9.68
C SER A 37 6.25 -11.08 -10.39
N THR A 38 5.60 -11.22 -11.54
CA THR A 38 5.01 -10.11 -12.28
C THR A 38 3.91 -9.44 -11.46
N LEU A 39 3.04 -10.22 -10.81
CA LEU A 39 2.00 -9.71 -9.93
C LEU A 39 2.59 -8.92 -8.75
N ILE A 40 3.57 -9.49 -8.06
CA ILE A 40 4.25 -8.83 -6.92
C ILE A 40 4.84 -7.49 -7.35
N ASN A 41 5.57 -7.46 -8.49
CA ASN A 41 6.21 -6.25 -8.99
C ASN A 41 5.21 -5.20 -9.50
N ALA A 42 4.03 -5.61 -9.96
CA ALA A 42 2.98 -4.71 -10.41
C ALA A 42 2.17 -4.11 -9.24
N VAL A 43 2.10 -4.80 -8.11
CA VAL A 43 1.35 -4.35 -6.94
C VAL A 43 2.21 -3.50 -6.00
N PHE A 44 3.45 -3.93 -5.75
CA PHE A 44 4.30 -3.31 -4.73
C PHE A 44 5.43 -2.49 -5.35
N ARG A 45 5.74 -1.37 -4.69
CA ARG A 45 6.91 -0.56 -5.04
C ARG A 45 8.19 -1.40 -4.92
N GLU A 46 9.24 -0.97 -5.62
CA GLU A 46 10.59 -1.50 -5.44
C GLU A 46 10.87 -2.84 -6.16
N LYS A 47 9.97 -3.29 -7.06
CA LYS A 47 10.15 -4.55 -7.80
C LYS A 47 10.68 -5.67 -6.91
N LEU A 48 9.97 -5.94 -5.82
CA LEU A 48 10.40 -6.84 -4.75
C LEU A 48 10.82 -8.23 -5.24
N ALA A 49 10.16 -8.77 -6.26
CA ALA A 49 10.48 -10.08 -6.79
C ALA A 49 11.84 -10.12 -7.50
N ASP A 50 12.31 -8.99 -8.05
CA ASP A 50 13.56 -8.89 -8.79
C ASP A 50 14.71 -8.39 -7.90
N THR A 51 14.45 -7.42 -7.04
CA THR A 51 15.45 -6.67 -6.26
C THR A 51 15.49 -7.04 -4.78
N GLY A 52 14.47 -7.71 -4.26
CA GLY A 52 14.41 -8.13 -2.86
C GLY A 52 15.43 -9.22 -2.53
N MET A 53 15.96 -9.20 -1.29
CA MET A 53 16.79 -10.28 -0.78
C MET A 53 15.92 -11.46 -0.38
N GLY A 54 16.00 -12.57 -1.15
CA GLY A 54 15.29 -13.81 -0.84
C GLY A 54 16.14 -14.73 0.06
N LYS A 55 15.60 -15.10 1.22
CA LYS A 55 16.20 -16.09 2.11
C LYS A 55 15.32 -17.33 2.18
N PRO A 56 15.86 -18.55 2.07
CA PRO A 56 15.11 -19.77 2.34
C PRO A 56 14.50 -19.72 3.75
N VAL A 57 13.20 -20.06 3.85
CA VAL A 57 12.50 -20.25 5.13
C VAL A 57 12.37 -21.74 5.38
N THR A 58 12.00 -22.46 4.33
CA THR A 58 11.85 -23.92 4.28
C THR A 58 12.38 -24.42 2.93
N THR A 59 12.23 -25.71 2.65
CA THR A 59 12.63 -26.33 1.36
C THR A 59 11.87 -25.70 0.18
N HIS A 60 10.57 -25.42 0.36
CA HIS A 60 9.68 -24.96 -0.71
C HIS A 60 9.23 -23.51 -0.56
N MET A 61 9.76 -22.77 0.44
CA MET A 61 9.37 -21.39 0.69
C MET A 61 10.59 -20.50 0.91
N ARG A 62 10.61 -19.35 0.24
CA ARG A 62 11.60 -18.29 0.51
C ARG A 62 10.91 -17.01 0.94
N LYS A 63 11.50 -16.30 1.89
CA LYS A 63 11.09 -14.96 2.33
C LYS A 63 11.86 -13.91 1.55
N ILE A 64 11.16 -13.03 0.87
CA ILE A 64 11.70 -11.90 0.11
C ILE A 64 11.42 -10.64 0.92
N THR A 65 12.46 -9.89 1.24
CA THR A 65 12.37 -8.61 1.95
C THR A 65 13.26 -7.58 1.29
N LYS A 66 12.97 -6.30 1.50
CA LYS A 66 13.85 -5.20 1.12
C LYS A 66 14.06 -4.30 2.33
N LYS A 67 15.29 -3.78 2.47
CA LYS A 67 15.64 -2.86 3.56
C LYS A 67 14.73 -1.63 3.49
N ASP A 68 14.27 -1.17 4.65
CA ASP A 68 13.43 0.03 4.83
C ASP A 68 12.06 -0.03 4.12
N VAL A 69 11.62 -1.22 3.66
CA VAL A 69 10.27 -1.44 3.12
C VAL A 69 9.53 -2.40 4.04
N PRO A 70 8.42 -1.99 4.68
CA PRO A 70 7.75 -2.77 5.72
C PRO A 70 6.86 -3.88 5.12
N ILE A 71 7.42 -4.72 4.25
CA ILE A 71 6.75 -5.86 3.62
C ILE A 71 7.67 -7.06 3.54
N ALA A 72 7.10 -8.25 3.70
CA ALA A 72 7.76 -9.49 3.38
C ALA A 72 6.85 -10.39 2.55
N ILE A 73 7.38 -10.90 1.45
CA ILE A 73 6.71 -11.86 0.58
C ILE A 73 7.30 -13.24 0.84
N TYR A 74 6.42 -14.20 1.12
CA TYR A 74 6.75 -15.61 1.26
C TYR A 74 6.33 -16.32 -0.04
N ASP A 75 7.29 -16.54 -0.93
CA ASP A 75 7.08 -17.16 -2.24
C ASP A 75 7.22 -18.67 -2.15
N THR A 76 6.17 -19.42 -2.50
CA THR A 76 6.20 -20.88 -2.51
C THR A 76 6.63 -21.42 -3.88
N ARG A 77 7.25 -22.60 -3.88
CA ARG A 77 7.75 -23.31 -5.06
C ARG A 77 7.37 -24.80 -5.00
N GLY A 78 7.37 -25.43 -6.16
CA GLY A 78 7.25 -26.88 -6.26
C GLY A 78 5.83 -27.41 -6.39
N LEU A 79 4.80 -26.57 -6.45
CA LEU A 79 3.41 -27.01 -6.62
C LEU A 79 3.15 -27.75 -7.93
N GLU A 80 4.06 -27.66 -8.90
CA GLU A 80 4.05 -28.39 -10.15
C GLU A 80 4.62 -29.82 -10.05
N LEU A 81 5.27 -30.19 -8.94
CA LEU A 81 6.03 -31.44 -8.79
C LEU A 81 5.23 -32.66 -8.31
N GLY A 82 3.90 -32.52 -8.22
CA GLY A 82 3.00 -33.63 -7.84
C GLY A 82 2.46 -33.53 -6.41
N LYS A 83 1.56 -34.45 -6.07
CA LYS A 83 0.77 -34.41 -4.83
C LYS A 83 1.61 -34.47 -3.55
N GLU A 84 2.68 -35.27 -3.51
CA GLU A 84 3.54 -35.37 -2.33
C GLU A 84 4.19 -34.02 -2.00
N VAL A 85 4.77 -33.34 -3.01
CA VAL A 85 5.37 -32.00 -2.82
C VAL A 85 4.31 -30.95 -2.47
N GLN A 86 3.13 -31.04 -3.06
CA GLN A 86 2.02 -30.14 -2.71
C GLN A 86 1.63 -30.27 -1.23
N GLN A 87 1.59 -31.49 -0.68
CA GLN A 87 1.35 -31.72 0.75
C GLN A 87 2.47 -31.15 1.63
N GLU A 88 3.72 -31.28 1.20
CA GLU A 88 4.86 -30.66 1.90
C GLU A 88 4.76 -29.14 1.89
N VAL A 89 4.48 -28.53 0.74
CA VAL A 89 4.28 -27.06 0.62
C VAL A 89 3.14 -26.59 1.53
N LYS A 90 2.00 -27.30 1.53
CA LYS A 90 0.85 -26.97 2.39
C LYS A 90 1.25 -27.02 3.87
N LYS A 91 1.94 -28.07 4.30
CA LYS A 91 2.43 -28.23 5.66
C LYS A 91 3.37 -27.08 6.04
N GLU A 92 4.34 -26.73 5.18
CA GLU A 92 5.26 -25.63 5.41
C GLU A 92 4.54 -24.26 5.52
N VAL A 93 3.51 -24.03 4.70
CA VAL A 93 2.64 -22.83 4.78
C VAL A 93 1.96 -22.78 6.15
N MET A 94 1.30 -23.85 6.57
CA MET A 94 0.58 -23.88 7.84
C MET A 94 1.50 -23.79 9.06
N GLU A 95 2.67 -24.41 9.01
CA GLU A 95 3.68 -24.28 10.07
C GLU A 95 4.20 -22.84 10.17
N THR A 96 4.41 -22.15 9.04
CA THR A 96 4.84 -20.74 9.00
C THR A 96 3.78 -19.85 9.63
N ILE A 97 2.50 -20.05 9.30
CA ILE A 97 1.38 -19.31 9.89
C ILE A 97 1.32 -19.53 11.40
N LYS A 98 1.31 -20.80 11.85
CA LYS A 98 1.25 -21.16 13.27
C LYS A 98 2.43 -20.60 14.06
N LYS A 99 3.64 -20.64 13.49
CA LYS A 99 4.85 -20.06 14.09
C LYS A 99 4.73 -18.54 14.26
N GLY A 100 4.24 -17.85 13.23
CA GLY A 100 3.97 -16.42 13.30
C GLY A 100 3.01 -16.08 14.44
N LEU A 101 1.83 -16.73 14.47
CA LEU A 101 0.82 -16.51 15.52
C LEU A 101 1.35 -16.79 16.93
N SER A 102 2.23 -17.77 17.09
CA SER A 102 2.82 -18.12 18.38
C SER A 102 3.75 -17.04 18.95
N SER A 103 4.30 -16.16 18.12
CA SER A 103 5.16 -15.04 18.54
C SER A 103 4.39 -13.94 19.29
N LYS A 104 3.07 -13.86 19.10
CA LYS A 104 2.20 -12.77 19.60
C LYS A 104 2.64 -11.37 19.13
N ASN A 105 3.41 -11.29 18.05
CA ASN A 105 3.86 -10.04 17.44
C ASN A 105 3.27 -9.95 16.04
N ILE A 106 2.47 -8.92 15.78
CA ILE A 106 1.81 -8.70 14.50
C ILE A 106 2.81 -8.70 13.32
N ASN A 107 4.04 -8.24 13.55
CA ASN A 107 5.09 -8.21 12.52
C ASN A 107 5.56 -9.60 12.05
N ASP A 108 5.23 -10.65 12.79
CA ASP A 108 5.57 -12.03 12.45
C ASP A 108 4.38 -12.81 11.89
N TYR A 109 3.15 -12.27 11.98
CA TYR A 109 1.95 -12.94 11.48
C TYR A 109 1.97 -12.97 9.95
N ILE A 110 1.40 -14.01 9.37
CA ILE A 110 0.99 -14.01 7.96
C ILE A 110 -0.38 -13.35 7.89
N HIS A 111 -0.51 -12.33 7.07
CA HIS A 111 -1.69 -11.48 7.04
C HIS A 111 -2.63 -11.77 5.88
N CYS A 112 -2.09 -12.38 4.80
CA CYS A 112 -2.87 -12.73 3.62
C CYS A 112 -2.14 -13.82 2.83
N ILE A 113 -2.91 -14.66 2.13
CA ILE A 113 -2.41 -15.63 1.16
C ILE A 113 -2.97 -15.26 -0.21
N TRP A 114 -2.09 -15.08 -1.20
CA TRP A 114 -2.47 -15.01 -2.61
C TRP A 114 -2.21 -16.35 -3.27
N TYR A 115 -3.25 -17.02 -3.72
CA TYR A 115 -3.11 -18.22 -4.51
C TYR A 115 -3.31 -17.89 -5.99
N CYS A 116 -2.24 -18.01 -6.77
CA CYS A 116 -2.18 -17.60 -8.17
C CYS A 116 -2.47 -18.77 -9.10
N ILE A 117 -3.46 -18.61 -9.99
CA ILE A 117 -3.82 -19.55 -11.05
C ILE A 117 -3.72 -18.83 -12.40
N ASN A 118 -3.02 -19.44 -13.36
CA ASN A 118 -2.88 -18.87 -14.70
C ASN A 118 -4.14 -19.16 -15.54
N THR A 119 -4.76 -18.11 -16.08
CA THR A 119 -5.95 -18.25 -16.95
C THR A 119 -5.62 -18.58 -18.40
N ALA A 120 -4.38 -18.45 -18.85
CA ALA A 120 -3.99 -18.74 -20.23
C ALA A 120 -4.16 -20.23 -20.59
N SER A 121 -4.14 -21.13 -19.59
CA SER A 121 -4.43 -22.55 -19.78
C SER A 121 -5.90 -22.84 -20.09
N ASN A 122 -6.81 -21.87 -19.86
CA ASN A 122 -8.27 -21.98 -19.99
C ASN A 122 -8.92 -23.11 -19.15
N ARG A 123 -8.22 -23.62 -18.16
CA ARG A 123 -8.71 -24.68 -17.25
C ARG A 123 -8.07 -24.53 -15.87
N ILE A 124 -8.75 -25.06 -14.87
CA ILE A 124 -8.23 -25.25 -13.53
C ILE A 124 -7.98 -26.73 -13.37
N GLU A 125 -6.78 -27.09 -12.96
CA GLU A 125 -6.47 -28.50 -12.72
C GLU A 125 -7.18 -28.98 -11.46
N PRO A 126 -7.72 -30.21 -11.43
CA PRO A 126 -8.40 -30.76 -10.25
C PRO A 126 -7.52 -30.74 -8.98
N GLU A 127 -6.22 -30.91 -9.14
CA GLU A 127 -5.24 -30.86 -8.06
C GLU A 127 -5.11 -29.45 -7.46
N GLU A 128 -5.33 -28.39 -8.23
CA GLU A 128 -5.33 -27.01 -7.74
C GLU A 128 -6.56 -26.74 -6.88
N ILE A 129 -7.71 -27.27 -7.27
CA ILE A 129 -8.96 -27.18 -6.48
C ILE A 129 -8.81 -27.98 -5.19
N GLU A 130 -8.26 -29.19 -5.27
CA GLU A 130 -8.02 -30.05 -4.10
C GLU A 130 -7.05 -29.35 -3.11
N PHE A 131 -5.94 -28.81 -3.60
CA PHE A 131 -4.99 -28.08 -2.78
C PHE A 131 -5.64 -26.86 -2.09
N LEU A 132 -6.42 -26.06 -2.81
CA LEU A 132 -7.14 -24.91 -2.25
C LEU A 132 -8.14 -25.33 -1.19
N ARG A 133 -8.89 -26.43 -1.44
CA ARG A 133 -9.87 -26.97 -0.49
C ARG A 133 -9.18 -27.42 0.81
N GLU A 134 -8.11 -28.16 0.70
CA GLU A 134 -7.34 -28.62 1.85
C GLU A 134 -6.68 -27.46 2.61
N LEU A 135 -6.12 -26.48 1.88
CA LEU A 135 -5.54 -25.29 2.48
C LEU A 135 -6.60 -24.47 3.23
N SER A 136 -7.77 -24.25 2.65
CA SER A 136 -8.85 -23.50 3.29
C SER A 136 -9.39 -24.21 4.54
N GLN A 137 -9.54 -25.53 4.50
CA GLN A 137 -9.96 -26.32 5.66
C GLN A 137 -8.95 -26.27 6.81
N GLU A 138 -7.66 -26.44 6.53
CA GLU A 138 -6.62 -26.33 7.57
C GLU A 138 -6.48 -24.89 8.11
N ASN A 139 -6.87 -23.90 7.32
CA ASN A 139 -6.85 -22.48 7.68
C ASN A 139 -8.03 -22.05 8.57
N GLU A 140 -9.07 -22.86 8.77
CA GLU A 140 -10.23 -22.52 9.59
C GLU A 140 -9.86 -22.05 11.02
N ILE A 141 -8.77 -22.60 11.58
CA ILE A 141 -8.29 -22.21 12.93
C ILE A 141 -7.51 -20.91 12.89
N THR A 142 -6.74 -20.66 11.85
CA THR A 142 -5.82 -19.50 11.74
C THR A 142 -6.48 -18.29 11.10
N GLN A 143 -7.52 -18.52 10.30
CA GLN A 143 -8.35 -17.52 9.62
C GLN A 143 -7.56 -16.47 8.83
N VAL A 144 -6.42 -16.86 8.26
CA VAL A 144 -5.66 -15.98 7.37
C VAL A 144 -6.42 -15.80 6.05
N PRO A 145 -6.73 -14.57 5.61
CA PRO A 145 -7.47 -14.33 4.38
C PRO A 145 -6.80 -14.96 3.17
N ILE A 146 -7.52 -15.79 2.40
CA ILE A 146 -7.06 -16.38 1.15
C ILE A 146 -7.76 -15.67 -0.01
N ILE A 147 -6.98 -15.06 -0.90
CA ILE A 147 -7.44 -14.43 -2.13
C ILE A 147 -6.92 -15.26 -3.31
N VAL A 148 -7.82 -15.76 -4.15
CA VAL A 148 -7.41 -16.43 -5.38
C VAL A 148 -7.25 -15.40 -6.49
N VAL A 149 -6.04 -15.31 -7.05
CA VAL A 149 -5.71 -14.37 -8.13
C VAL A 149 -5.60 -15.13 -9.45
N LEU A 150 -6.55 -14.89 -10.33
CA LEU A 150 -6.53 -15.41 -11.71
C LEU A 150 -5.60 -14.53 -12.54
N THR A 151 -4.34 -14.92 -12.64
CA THR A 151 -3.28 -14.18 -13.33
C THR A 151 -3.34 -14.37 -14.85
N GLN A 152 -2.63 -13.50 -15.58
CA GLN A 152 -2.56 -13.53 -17.05
C GLN A 152 -3.97 -13.56 -17.70
N SER A 153 -4.90 -12.78 -17.15
CA SER A 153 -6.30 -12.75 -17.59
C SER A 153 -6.48 -11.97 -18.90
N PHE A 154 -5.80 -12.40 -19.97
CA PHE A 154 -5.90 -11.79 -21.29
C PHE A 154 -7.32 -11.80 -21.85
N SER A 155 -8.09 -12.86 -21.55
CA SER A 155 -9.50 -12.98 -21.90
C SER A 155 -10.38 -12.86 -20.66
N LYS A 156 -11.02 -11.69 -20.49
CA LYS A 156 -12.00 -11.48 -19.41
C LYS A 156 -13.08 -12.55 -19.38
N LYS A 157 -13.58 -12.98 -20.57
CA LYS A 157 -14.60 -14.02 -20.68
C LYS A 157 -14.13 -15.38 -20.11
N ASN A 158 -12.89 -15.76 -20.38
CA ASN A 158 -12.34 -17.01 -19.88
C ASN A 158 -12.05 -16.90 -18.36
N ALA A 159 -11.50 -15.78 -17.93
CA ALA A 159 -11.27 -15.53 -16.51
C ALA A 159 -12.57 -15.59 -15.69
N GLU A 160 -13.68 -14.99 -16.19
CA GLU A 160 -14.98 -15.05 -15.53
C GLU A 160 -15.54 -16.49 -15.48
N LYS A 161 -15.31 -17.32 -16.51
CA LYS A 161 -15.69 -18.75 -16.47
C LYS A 161 -14.92 -19.50 -15.39
N MET A 162 -13.59 -19.29 -15.31
CA MET A 162 -12.74 -19.92 -14.29
C MET A 162 -13.10 -19.44 -12.89
N LYS A 163 -13.39 -18.15 -12.73
CA LYS A 163 -13.90 -17.56 -11.48
C LYS A 163 -15.18 -18.28 -11.03
N LYS A 164 -16.14 -18.47 -11.94
CA LYS A 164 -17.38 -19.17 -11.62
C LYS A 164 -17.15 -20.60 -11.15
N ILE A 165 -16.27 -21.36 -11.82
CA ILE A 165 -15.90 -22.72 -11.40
C ILE A 165 -15.40 -22.72 -9.95
N LEU A 166 -14.48 -21.82 -9.59
CA LEU A 166 -13.94 -21.73 -8.23
C LEU A 166 -14.98 -21.32 -7.19
N LEU A 167 -15.90 -20.42 -7.54
CA LEU A 167 -16.99 -20.02 -6.65
C LEU A 167 -18.00 -21.14 -6.42
N ASP A 168 -18.25 -21.99 -7.42
CA ASP A 168 -19.14 -23.15 -7.31
C ASP A 168 -18.56 -24.27 -6.40
N GLU A 169 -17.24 -24.24 -6.11
CA GLU A 169 -16.56 -25.19 -5.21
C GLU A 169 -16.79 -24.93 -3.70
N ASN A 170 -17.44 -23.81 -3.34
CA ASN A 170 -17.71 -23.41 -1.96
C ASN A 170 -16.47 -23.44 -1.04
N LEU A 171 -15.35 -22.92 -1.53
CA LEU A 171 -14.10 -22.81 -0.78
C LEU A 171 -14.20 -21.65 0.22
N ASP A 172 -13.60 -21.80 1.40
CA ASP A 172 -13.45 -20.70 2.37
C ASP A 172 -12.32 -19.76 1.94
N ILE A 173 -12.66 -18.88 1.00
CA ILE A 173 -11.78 -17.88 0.41
C ILE A 173 -12.46 -16.52 0.41
N VAL A 174 -11.68 -15.44 0.52
CA VAL A 174 -12.23 -14.08 0.53
C VAL A 174 -12.84 -13.73 -0.82
N GLN A 175 -12.10 -13.95 -1.91
CA GLN A 175 -12.53 -13.57 -3.26
C GLN A 175 -11.70 -14.30 -4.33
N VAL A 176 -12.26 -14.38 -5.55
CA VAL A 176 -11.56 -14.79 -6.78
C VAL A 176 -11.48 -13.59 -7.71
N LEU A 177 -10.26 -13.17 -8.05
CA LEU A 177 -10.01 -11.91 -8.78
C LEU A 177 -9.25 -12.15 -10.08
N PRO A 178 -9.86 -11.89 -11.26
CA PRO A 178 -9.16 -11.83 -12.52
C PRO A 178 -8.21 -10.61 -12.57
N VAL A 179 -6.94 -10.85 -12.93
CA VAL A 179 -5.90 -9.83 -12.97
C VAL A 179 -5.05 -9.98 -14.24
N LEU A 180 -4.80 -8.87 -14.91
CA LEU A 180 -3.73 -8.71 -15.89
C LEU A 180 -2.74 -7.70 -15.32
N SER A 181 -1.57 -8.18 -14.88
CA SER A 181 -0.62 -7.38 -14.09
C SER A 181 0.09 -6.29 -14.89
N GLU A 182 0.27 -6.49 -16.19
CA GLU A 182 0.96 -5.56 -17.09
C GLU A 182 0.20 -5.46 -18.40
N ASP A 183 0.39 -4.37 -19.12
CA ASP A 183 -0.11 -4.22 -20.48
C ASP A 183 0.54 -5.29 -21.37
N TYR A 184 -0.25 -5.97 -22.18
CA TYR A 184 0.21 -7.03 -23.06
C TYR A 184 -0.10 -6.70 -24.51
N GLU A 185 0.95 -6.62 -25.33
CA GLU A 185 0.81 -6.40 -26.77
C GLU A 185 0.41 -7.70 -27.47
N ILE A 186 -0.72 -7.67 -28.15
CA ILE A 186 -1.22 -8.79 -28.94
C ILE A 186 -0.90 -8.46 -30.41
N GLU A 187 -0.01 -9.25 -30.99
CA GLU A 187 0.45 -9.09 -32.37
C GLU A 187 -0.75 -8.85 -33.32
N ASP A 188 -0.71 -7.78 -34.10
CA ASP A 188 -1.77 -7.35 -35.04
C ASP A 188 -3.16 -7.01 -34.46
N LEU A 189 -3.39 -7.12 -33.14
CA LEU A 189 -4.69 -6.90 -32.52
C LEU A 189 -4.72 -5.72 -31.54
N GLY A 190 -3.56 -5.21 -31.13
CA GLY A 190 -3.43 -4.08 -30.20
C GLY A 190 -2.98 -4.48 -28.80
N VAL A 191 -3.25 -3.65 -27.80
CA VAL A 191 -2.76 -3.81 -26.43
C VAL A 191 -3.89 -4.19 -25.49
N ALA A 192 -3.77 -5.34 -24.82
CA ALA A 192 -4.59 -5.68 -23.68
C ALA A 192 -4.09 -4.88 -22.47
N LYS A 193 -4.89 -3.95 -21.97
CA LYS A 193 -4.52 -3.11 -20.83
C LYS A 193 -4.58 -3.89 -19.52
N SER A 194 -3.64 -3.63 -18.63
CA SER A 194 -3.62 -4.14 -17.26
C SER A 194 -4.90 -3.77 -16.51
N PHE A 195 -5.36 -4.66 -15.61
CA PHE A 195 -6.56 -4.44 -14.81
C PHE A 195 -6.59 -5.35 -13.58
N GLY A 196 -7.45 -5.01 -12.60
CA GLY A 196 -7.77 -5.83 -11.44
C GLY A 196 -6.80 -5.70 -10.27
N LEU A 197 -5.68 -5.01 -10.43
CA LEU A 197 -4.71 -4.76 -9.36
C LEU A 197 -5.28 -3.84 -8.28
N ASP A 198 -6.02 -2.83 -8.67
CA ASP A 198 -6.71 -1.90 -7.77
C ASP A 198 -7.77 -2.63 -6.93
N VAL A 199 -8.54 -3.53 -7.56
CA VAL A 199 -9.53 -4.37 -6.87
C VAL A 199 -8.85 -5.33 -5.89
N LEU A 200 -7.70 -5.91 -6.25
CA LEU A 200 -6.91 -6.77 -5.36
C LEU A 200 -6.50 -6.01 -4.08
N ILE A 201 -6.04 -4.78 -4.21
CA ILE A 201 -5.67 -3.94 -3.06
C ILE A 201 -6.89 -3.55 -2.23
N GLU A 202 -8.02 -3.23 -2.86
CA GLU A 202 -9.27 -2.93 -2.16
C GLU A 202 -9.73 -4.14 -1.33
N VAL A 203 -9.78 -5.34 -1.91
CA VAL A 203 -10.16 -6.58 -1.23
C VAL A 203 -9.18 -6.91 -0.09
N MET A 204 -7.88 -6.74 -0.29
CA MET A 204 -6.90 -6.85 0.78
C MET A 204 -7.18 -5.88 1.92
N GLY A 205 -7.42 -4.60 1.60
CA GLY A 205 -7.71 -3.58 2.61
C GLY A 205 -8.95 -3.89 3.46
N GLN A 206 -9.94 -4.58 2.88
CA GLN A 206 -11.13 -5.03 3.61
C GLN A 206 -10.85 -6.26 4.50
N ALA A 207 -9.90 -7.10 4.12
CA ALA A 207 -9.58 -8.35 4.82
C ALA A 207 -8.48 -8.20 5.88
N LEU A 208 -7.65 -7.16 5.81
CA LEU A 208 -6.54 -6.92 6.72
C LEU A 208 -6.99 -6.22 8.01
N PRO A 209 -6.29 -6.47 9.15
CA PRO A 209 -6.43 -5.66 10.36
C PRO A 209 -6.13 -4.17 10.11
N SER A 210 -6.82 -3.29 10.84
CA SER A 210 -6.69 -1.83 10.70
C SER A 210 -5.25 -1.32 10.87
N GLU A 211 -4.46 -1.98 11.71
CA GLU A 211 -3.07 -1.68 12.03
C GLU A 211 -2.11 -1.87 10.84
N LEU A 212 -2.57 -2.55 9.79
CA LEU A 212 -1.79 -2.79 8.57
C LEU A 212 -2.22 -1.95 7.38
N LEU A 213 -3.31 -1.19 7.48
CA LEU A 213 -3.83 -0.40 6.37
C LEU A 213 -2.88 0.73 5.96
N GLU A 214 -2.21 1.36 6.92
CA GLU A 214 -1.20 2.38 6.63
C GLU A 214 0.00 1.75 5.91
N THR A 215 0.44 0.57 6.37
CA THR A 215 1.50 -0.19 5.69
C THR A 215 1.10 -0.61 4.28
N LEU A 216 -0.11 -1.15 4.10
CA LEU A 216 -0.60 -1.53 2.76
C LEU A 216 -0.57 -0.34 1.82
N ASN A 217 -1.09 0.82 2.25
CA ASN A 217 -1.04 2.04 1.45
C ASN A 217 0.40 2.50 1.18
N ASN A 218 1.31 2.37 2.13
CA ASN A 218 2.71 2.74 1.96
C ASN A 218 3.40 1.90 0.86
N VAL A 219 3.21 0.58 0.86
CA VAL A 219 3.97 -0.34 0.01
C VAL A 219 3.36 -0.57 -1.37
N GLN A 220 2.03 -0.39 -1.56
CA GLN A 220 1.36 -0.65 -2.83
C GLN A 220 1.48 0.53 -3.80
N ILE A 221 1.47 0.23 -5.11
CA ILE A 221 1.47 1.22 -6.20
C ILE A 221 0.28 1.05 -7.16
N ALA A 222 -0.58 0.08 -6.92
CA ALA A 222 -1.63 -0.33 -7.87
C ALA A 222 -2.96 0.41 -7.69
N ALA A 223 -3.24 0.96 -6.49
CA ALA A 223 -4.53 1.54 -6.15
C ALA A 223 -4.41 2.96 -5.58
N ILE A 224 -4.24 3.94 -6.46
CA ILE A 224 -4.15 5.37 -6.05
C ILE A 224 -5.42 5.85 -5.35
N LYS A 225 -6.59 5.30 -5.69
CA LYS A 225 -7.86 5.64 -5.05
C LYS A 225 -7.85 5.35 -3.56
N GLU A 226 -7.30 4.20 -3.14
CA GLU A 226 -7.20 3.82 -1.73
C GLU A 226 -6.22 4.73 -0.98
N LYS A 227 -5.09 5.10 -1.59
CA LYS A 227 -4.18 6.11 -1.04
C LYS A 227 -4.87 7.47 -0.83
N LYS A 228 -5.61 7.94 -1.84
CA LYS A 228 -6.37 9.20 -1.75
C LYS A 228 -7.41 9.15 -0.64
N LYS A 229 -8.17 8.06 -0.53
CA LYS A 229 -9.18 7.86 0.52
C LYS A 229 -8.54 7.93 1.92
N ALA A 230 -7.42 7.26 2.13
CA ALA A 230 -6.66 7.31 3.39
C ALA A 230 -6.10 8.72 3.66
N ALA A 231 -5.59 9.41 2.64
CA ALA A 231 -5.07 10.77 2.75
C ALA A 231 -6.18 11.78 3.09
N HIS A 232 -7.35 11.71 2.46
CA HIS A 232 -8.51 12.57 2.82
C HIS A 232 -8.98 12.31 4.25
N ALA A 233 -8.98 11.06 4.73
CA ALA A 233 -9.29 10.77 6.14
C ALA A 233 -8.27 11.40 7.10
N THR A 234 -6.98 11.40 6.71
CA THR A 234 -5.90 12.08 7.47
C THR A 234 -6.14 13.59 7.53
N VAL A 235 -6.50 14.21 6.39
CA VAL A 235 -6.83 15.65 6.34
C VAL A 235 -8.01 15.98 7.25
N ALA A 236 -9.09 15.19 7.19
CA ALA A 236 -10.25 15.39 8.04
C ALA A 236 -9.91 15.33 9.54
N THR A 237 -9.10 14.34 9.94
CA THR A 237 -8.63 14.18 11.33
C THR A 237 -7.77 15.38 11.77
N ALA A 238 -6.82 15.82 10.93
CA ALA A 238 -5.98 16.98 11.22
C ALA A 238 -6.78 18.29 11.29
N ALA A 239 -7.80 18.45 10.45
CA ALA A 239 -8.68 19.62 10.46
C ALA A 239 -9.51 19.72 11.75
N LEU A 240 -9.99 18.59 12.26
CA LEU A 240 -10.70 18.52 13.56
C LEU A 240 -9.75 18.85 14.72
N ALA A 241 -8.50 18.33 14.69
CA ALA A 241 -7.50 18.65 15.70
C ALA A 241 -7.15 20.17 15.67
N ALA A 242 -6.92 20.71 14.49
CA ALA A 242 -6.65 22.14 14.31
C ALA A 242 -7.78 23.05 14.82
N ALA A 243 -9.04 22.65 14.60
CA ALA A 243 -10.20 23.38 15.14
C ALA A 243 -10.24 23.35 16.66
N ALA A 244 -9.95 22.20 17.28
CA ALA A 244 -9.90 22.04 18.74
C ALA A 244 -8.75 22.84 19.38
N GLU A 245 -7.57 22.83 18.77
CA GLU A 245 -6.40 23.58 19.21
C GLU A 245 -6.67 25.10 19.20
N ALA A 246 -7.25 25.62 18.11
CA ALA A 246 -7.58 27.03 17.98
C ALA A 246 -8.79 27.48 18.83
N ALA A 247 -9.61 26.58 19.34
CA ALA A 247 -10.69 26.87 20.28
C ALA A 247 -10.20 27.02 21.72
N SER A 248 -8.93 26.69 22.01
CA SER A 248 -8.36 26.78 23.36
C SER A 248 -8.12 28.28 23.74
N PRO A 249 -8.50 28.71 24.97
CA PRO A 249 -8.43 30.12 25.37
C PRO A 249 -7.01 30.59 25.76
N ILE A 250 -5.96 30.03 25.18
CA ILE A 250 -4.57 30.40 25.47
C ILE A 250 -4.15 31.57 24.56
N PRO A 251 -4.04 32.81 25.06
CA PRO A 251 -3.64 33.96 24.24
C PRO A 251 -2.17 33.85 23.80
N LEU A 252 -1.89 34.19 22.54
CA LEU A 252 -0.57 34.34 21.91
C LEU A 252 0.11 33.08 21.31
N SER A 253 -0.54 31.89 21.34
CA SER A 253 0.09 30.66 20.85
C SER A 253 -0.60 30.01 19.64
N ASP A 254 -1.71 30.58 19.15
CA ASP A 254 -2.65 29.92 18.25
C ASP A 254 -2.03 29.33 16.99
N TRP A 255 -1.06 30.00 16.39
CA TRP A 255 -0.41 29.52 15.17
C TRP A 255 0.73 28.52 15.45
N ILE A 256 1.43 28.62 16.59
CA ILE A 256 2.53 27.71 16.96
C ILE A 256 1.99 26.31 17.21
N MET A 257 0.77 26.20 17.77
CA MET A 257 0.11 24.92 18.04
C MET A 257 -0.35 24.22 16.77
N LEU A 258 -0.75 24.96 15.72
CA LEU A 258 -1.23 24.40 14.45
C LEU A 258 -0.10 23.80 13.60
N VAL A 259 1.12 24.31 13.72
CA VAL A 259 2.26 23.86 12.90
C VAL A 259 2.56 22.37 13.08
N PRO A 260 2.68 21.81 14.31
CA PRO A 260 2.90 20.39 14.52
C PRO A 260 1.80 19.51 13.90
N THR A 261 0.52 19.89 14.03
CA THR A 261 -0.62 19.18 13.46
C THR A 261 -0.56 19.16 11.94
N GLN A 262 -0.24 20.30 11.31
CA GLN A 262 -0.09 20.40 9.86
C GLN A 262 1.12 19.62 9.34
N ILE A 263 2.26 19.69 10.03
CA ILE A 263 3.46 18.90 9.69
C ILE A 263 3.15 17.40 9.83
N GLY A 264 2.48 17.01 10.91
CA GLY A 264 2.06 15.62 11.13
C GLY A 264 1.13 15.10 10.04
N MET A 265 0.20 15.93 9.55
CA MET A 265 -0.67 15.64 8.42
C MET A 265 0.14 15.42 7.13
N ILE A 266 1.03 16.33 6.79
CA ILE A 266 1.92 16.22 5.61
C ILE A 266 2.77 14.94 5.70
N ALA A 267 3.36 14.66 6.86
CA ALA A 267 4.13 13.45 7.08
C ALA A 267 3.29 12.18 6.86
N SER A 268 2.08 12.12 7.42
CA SER A 268 1.18 10.97 7.24
C SER A 268 0.77 10.78 5.77
N ILE A 269 0.41 11.84 5.06
CA ILE A 269 0.07 11.76 3.63
C ILE A 269 1.27 11.26 2.83
N THR A 270 2.48 11.73 3.12
CA THR A 270 3.71 11.27 2.47
C THR A 270 3.94 9.78 2.67
N VAL A 271 3.75 9.28 3.91
CA VAL A 271 3.87 7.85 4.25
C VAL A 271 2.82 7.03 3.51
N ILE A 272 1.57 7.47 3.44
CA ILE A 272 0.49 6.81 2.69
C ILE A 272 0.86 6.66 1.21
N PHE A 273 1.42 7.69 0.58
CA PHE A 273 1.83 7.61 -0.81
C PHE A 273 3.09 6.75 -1.02
N GLY A 274 3.88 6.51 0.02
CA GLY A 274 5.02 5.60 0.00
C GLY A 274 6.26 6.16 -0.70
N PHE A 275 6.39 7.47 -0.79
CA PHE A 275 7.58 8.07 -1.38
C PHE A 275 8.78 8.03 -0.43
N GLU A 276 9.95 7.66 -0.97
CA GLU A 276 11.22 8.00 -0.35
C GLU A 276 11.45 9.50 -0.51
N VAL A 277 11.05 10.24 0.50
CA VAL A 277 11.20 11.69 0.43
C VAL A 277 12.60 12.05 0.88
N SER A 278 13.47 12.35 -0.07
CA SER A 278 14.77 12.95 0.25
C SER A 278 14.57 14.32 0.88
N LYS A 279 15.49 14.71 1.75
CA LYS A 279 15.51 16.06 2.36
C LYS A 279 15.38 17.18 1.31
N SER A 280 15.98 16.97 0.15
CA SER A 280 15.89 17.88 -0.98
C SER A 280 14.48 17.95 -1.59
N THR A 281 13.72 16.85 -1.60
CA THR A 281 12.37 16.83 -2.17
C THR A 281 11.36 17.52 -1.24
N ILE A 282 11.39 17.28 0.07
CA ILE A 282 10.53 18.01 1.02
C ILE A 282 10.96 19.47 1.09
N ALA A 283 12.25 19.75 1.17
CA ALA A 283 12.73 21.13 1.12
C ALA A 283 12.35 21.81 -0.20
N ALA A 284 12.39 21.11 -1.33
CA ALA A 284 11.93 21.64 -2.61
C ALA A 284 10.40 21.82 -2.65
N LEU A 285 9.62 20.88 -2.11
CA LEU A 285 8.18 21.01 -1.97
C LEU A 285 7.81 22.17 -1.04
N LEU A 286 8.54 22.35 0.05
CA LEU A 286 8.31 23.42 1.01
C LEU A 286 9.02 24.72 0.63
N SER A 287 10.12 24.70 -0.14
CA SER A 287 10.96 25.87 -0.48
C SER A 287 10.89 26.31 -1.93
N SER A 288 9.99 25.78 -2.75
CA SER A 288 9.87 26.15 -4.18
C SER A 288 9.48 27.62 -4.45
N THR A 289 9.56 28.45 -3.43
CA THR A 289 9.58 29.92 -3.58
C THR A 289 10.93 30.48 -4.04
N LEU A 290 12.01 29.67 -4.03
CA LEU A 290 13.36 30.11 -4.36
C LEU A 290 13.95 29.25 -5.50
N GLY A 291 13.70 29.71 -6.70
CA GLY A 291 14.49 29.57 -7.92
C GLY A 291 15.18 28.24 -8.24
N SER A 292 14.97 27.82 -9.47
CA SER A 292 15.74 26.93 -10.34
C SER A 292 15.61 25.40 -10.15
N GLY A 293 14.99 24.78 -11.14
CA GLY A 293 15.28 23.40 -11.55
C GLY A 293 14.11 22.42 -11.50
N GLY A 294 13.38 22.29 -12.58
CA GLY A 294 12.81 20.97 -12.94
C GLY A 294 11.33 20.68 -12.64
N MET A 295 10.59 21.53 -11.93
CA MET A 295 9.14 21.33 -11.78
C MET A 295 8.35 22.16 -12.80
N THR A 296 7.27 21.56 -13.34
CA THR A 296 6.35 22.24 -14.26
C THR A 296 5.73 23.50 -13.63
N LEU A 297 5.36 24.49 -14.45
CA LEU A 297 4.78 25.77 -14.01
C LEU A 297 3.57 25.60 -13.06
N VAL A 298 2.79 24.57 -13.25
CA VAL A 298 1.62 24.23 -12.41
C VAL A 298 2.04 23.83 -11.00
N GLY A 299 3.09 23.00 -10.86
CA GLY A 299 3.61 22.58 -9.55
C GLY A 299 4.18 23.77 -8.75
N LYS A 300 4.86 24.70 -9.39
CA LYS A 300 5.41 25.91 -8.73
C LYS A 300 4.32 26.81 -8.13
N THR A 301 3.22 26.99 -8.84
CA THR A 301 2.12 27.86 -8.37
C THR A 301 1.37 27.23 -7.20
N VAL A 302 1.13 25.93 -7.24
CA VAL A 302 0.44 25.17 -6.17
C VAL A 302 1.28 25.19 -4.91
N VAL A 303 2.59 24.89 -5.00
CA VAL A 303 3.48 24.80 -3.84
C VAL A 303 3.73 26.18 -3.20
N SER A 304 3.87 27.26 -3.98
CA SER A 304 4.04 28.61 -3.41
C SER A 304 2.79 29.09 -2.66
N ASN A 305 1.61 28.65 -3.05
CA ASN A 305 0.37 28.92 -2.31
C ASN A 305 0.22 28.07 -1.06
N LEU A 306 0.72 26.84 -1.06
CA LEU A 306 0.73 25.94 0.10
C LEU A 306 1.46 26.55 1.31
N LEU A 307 2.62 27.15 1.10
CA LEU A 307 3.40 27.76 2.18
C LEU A 307 2.68 28.95 2.83
N LYS A 308 1.82 29.65 2.08
CA LYS A 308 1.01 30.75 2.62
C LYS A 308 -0.11 30.26 3.55
N LEU A 309 -0.46 28.94 3.46
CA LEU A 309 -1.47 28.32 4.31
C LEU A 309 -0.88 27.81 5.64
N ILE A 310 0.45 27.72 5.76
CA ILE A 310 1.10 27.40 7.03
C ILE A 310 1.27 28.70 7.82
N PRO A 311 0.62 28.86 8.97
CA PRO A 311 0.76 30.04 9.79
C PRO A 311 2.23 30.25 10.21
N GLY A 312 2.75 31.47 10.05
CA GLY A 312 4.13 31.80 10.38
C GLY A 312 5.15 31.65 9.27
N ALA A 313 4.86 30.96 8.15
CA ALA A 313 5.76 30.85 7.00
C ALA A 313 5.51 31.94 5.92
N GLY A 314 4.36 32.61 5.96
CA GLY A 314 4.01 33.62 4.95
C GLY A 314 2.92 34.63 5.34
N THR A 315 2.37 34.57 6.55
CA THR A 315 1.35 35.51 7.04
C THR A 315 1.86 36.42 8.12
N THR A 316 1.39 37.67 8.12
CA THR A 316 1.69 38.65 9.16
C THR A 316 1.23 38.18 10.53
N VAL A 317 2.15 38.18 11.48
CA VAL A 317 1.92 37.86 12.89
C VAL A 317 0.88 38.82 13.47
N GLY A 318 -0.19 38.28 14.08
CA GLY A 318 -1.04 39.07 14.95
C GLY A 318 -2.57 38.96 14.80
N VAL A 319 -3.07 38.05 13.95
CA VAL A 319 -4.54 37.79 13.85
C VAL A 319 -4.89 36.53 14.62
N ALA A 320 -5.80 36.63 15.59
CA ALA A 320 -6.39 35.48 16.25
C ALA A 320 -7.12 34.61 15.21
N ILE A 321 -6.70 33.36 15.07
CA ILE A 321 -7.31 32.40 14.12
C ILE A 321 -8.44 31.68 14.86
N SER A 322 -9.66 31.78 14.35
CA SER A 322 -10.78 31.01 14.92
C SER A 322 -10.63 29.51 14.57
N GLY A 323 -11.24 28.62 15.38
CA GLY A 323 -11.25 27.19 15.11
C GLY A 323 -11.77 26.84 13.71
N ALA A 324 -12.78 27.55 13.22
CA ALA A 324 -13.27 27.41 11.85
C ALA A 324 -12.22 27.79 10.80
N THR A 325 -11.50 28.88 11.01
CA THR A 325 -10.42 29.33 10.09
C THR A 325 -9.26 28.34 10.09
N ALA A 326 -8.83 27.85 11.27
CA ALA A 326 -7.77 26.85 11.42
C ALA A 326 -8.11 25.55 10.67
N SER A 327 -9.35 25.06 10.84
CA SER A 327 -9.84 23.87 10.13
C SER A 327 -9.81 24.07 8.61
N VAL A 328 -10.35 25.19 8.09
CA VAL A 328 -10.38 25.48 6.65
C VAL A 328 -8.97 25.56 6.07
N LEU A 329 -8.03 26.24 6.75
CA LEU A 329 -6.63 26.32 6.30
C LEU A 329 -5.96 24.95 6.29
N THR A 330 -6.22 24.10 7.28
CA THR A 330 -5.65 22.75 7.36
C THR A 330 -6.22 21.86 6.24
N VAL A 331 -7.54 21.94 5.94
CA VAL A 331 -8.13 21.23 4.79
C VAL A 331 -7.50 21.71 3.50
N ALA A 332 -7.43 23.02 3.25
CA ALA A 332 -6.87 23.57 2.03
C ALA A 332 -5.39 23.14 1.81
N LEU A 333 -4.58 23.13 2.88
CA LEU A 333 -3.22 22.64 2.85
C LEU A 333 -3.15 21.15 2.50
N GLY A 334 -3.96 20.33 3.15
CA GLY A 334 -4.00 18.88 2.95
C GLY A 334 -4.43 18.51 1.54
N GLU A 335 -5.51 19.08 1.03
CA GLU A 335 -6.03 18.84 -0.32
C GLU A 335 -5.03 19.25 -1.41
N ALA A 336 -4.39 20.40 -1.24
CA ALA A 336 -3.34 20.84 -2.16
C ALA A 336 -2.13 19.88 -2.11
N TYR A 337 -1.76 19.38 -0.93
CA TYR A 337 -0.66 18.42 -0.80
C TYR A 337 -1.02 17.06 -1.41
N ILE A 338 -2.24 16.54 -1.22
CA ILE A 338 -2.74 15.33 -1.89
C ILE A 338 -2.63 15.48 -3.42
N SER A 339 -3.04 16.62 -3.97
CA SER A 339 -2.95 16.88 -5.41
C SER A 339 -1.52 16.83 -5.94
N ILE A 340 -0.54 17.32 -5.16
CA ILE A 340 0.88 17.22 -5.51
C ILE A 340 1.35 15.76 -5.46
N MET A 341 1.00 15.04 -4.40
CA MET A 341 1.38 13.65 -4.25
C MET A 341 0.79 12.76 -5.36
N GLU A 342 -0.41 13.06 -5.82
CA GLU A 342 -1.03 12.42 -6.99
C GLU A 342 -0.25 12.67 -8.29
N LEU A 343 0.20 13.90 -8.52
CA LEU A 343 1.02 14.24 -9.68
C LEU A 343 2.40 13.56 -9.69
N VAL A 344 2.96 13.33 -8.51
CA VAL A 344 4.25 12.63 -8.37
C VAL A 344 4.09 11.12 -8.50
N PHE A 345 2.90 10.59 -8.13
CA PHE A 345 2.58 9.17 -8.18
C PHE A 345 2.31 8.67 -9.61
N ASN A 346 1.72 9.50 -10.48
CA ASN A 346 1.41 9.21 -11.87
C ASN A 346 2.61 9.49 -12.80
#